data_4dfefe6537367f1c950fbc159e09c051
#
_entry.id   4dfefe6537367f1c950fbc159e09c051
#
_cell.length_a   1.000
_cell.length_b   1.000
_cell.length_c   1.000
_cell.angle_alpha   90.00
_cell.angle_beta   90.00
_cell.angle_gamma   90.00
#
_symmetry.space_group_name_H-M   'P 1'
#
loop_
_entity.id
_entity.type
_entity.pdbx_description
1 polymer ?
#
loop_
_entity_poly.entity_id
_entity_poly.type
_entity_poly.pdbx_seq_one_letter_code
_entity_poly.pdbx_strand_id
1 'polypeptide(L)'
;MTALNGMESVVRTMSDSILQTERECYLTGSTSGLHRHHIFGGSLRAASEKWGCWVYLRADWHNCSNYGVHFNPELSLMLKQECQKRFEDLYGHEKFMEIFIKNYL
;
A
#
# COMPACT_ATOMS: atom_id res chain seq x y z
N MET A 1 24.92 -15.01 -8.45
CA MET A 1 24.70 -14.54 -8.18
C MET A 1 24.48 -13.82 -8.21
N THR A 2 24.22 -13.92 -8.19
CA THR A 2 24.03 -13.33 -7.98
C THR A 2 23.40 -12.56 -8.07
N ALA A 3 23.85 -12.25 -9.16
CA ALA A 3 22.78 -11.38 -9.42
C ALA A 3 21.73 -11.47 -8.43
N LEU A 4 21.61 -12.52 -8.05
CA LEU A 4 20.67 -12.68 -7.02
C LEU A 4 21.04 -12.00 -5.77
N ASN A 5 22.24 -11.53 -5.73
CA ASN A 5 22.70 -10.94 -4.50
C ASN A 5 21.86 -9.81 -4.05
N GLY A 6 21.51 -8.92 -4.96
CA GLY A 6 20.68 -7.82 -4.58
C GLY A 6 19.31 -8.26 -4.16
N MET A 7 18.82 -9.32 -4.77
CA MET A 7 17.52 -9.79 -4.44
C MET A 7 17.47 -10.40 -3.06
N GLU A 8 18.53 -11.04 -2.67
CA GLU A 8 18.54 -11.66 -1.36
C GLU A 8 18.43 -10.64 -0.26
N SER A 9 19.02 -9.48 -0.45
CA SER A 9 18.99 -8.46 0.57
C SER A 9 17.65 -7.75 0.63
N VAL A 10 16.77 -8.00 -0.33
CA VAL A 10 15.47 -7.36 -0.34
C VAL A 10 14.34 -8.38 -0.28
N VAL A 11 14.63 -9.53 0.31
CA VAL A 11 13.56 -10.48 0.56
C VAL A 11 12.53 -9.83 1.46
N ARG A 12 11.30 -9.85 1.03
CA ARG A 12 10.24 -9.15 1.70
C ARG A 12 9.32 -10.16 2.38
N THR A 13 8.84 -9.83 3.58
CA THR A 13 7.82 -10.63 4.24
C THR A 13 6.46 -10.26 3.67
N MET A 14 5.45 -11.07 3.94
CA MET A 14 4.12 -10.81 3.46
C MET A 14 3.56 -9.49 3.95
N SER A 15 3.95 -9.08 5.15
CA SER A 15 3.42 -7.85 5.74
C SER A 15 4.17 -6.60 5.31
N ASP A 16 5.27 -6.73 4.57
CA ASP A 16 5.95 -5.55 4.03
C ASP A 16 5.10 -4.94 2.92
N SER A 17 5.20 -3.61 2.75
CA SER A 17 4.43 -2.95 1.69
C SER A 17 4.79 -3.51 0.32
N ILE A 18 3.78 -3.74 -0.50
CA ILE A 18 4.00 -4.18 -1.88
C ILE A 18 4.22 -2.99 -2.81
N LEU A 19 4.00 -1.76 -2.32
CA LEU A 19 4.11 -0.56 -3.15
C LEU A 19 5.40 0.22 -2.94
N GLN A 20 6.06 0.06 -1.81
CA GLN A 20 7.29 0.81 -1.55
C GLN A 20 8.22 0.01 -0.65
N THR A 21 9.52 0.26 -0.80
CA THR A 21 10.53 -0.39 0.03
C THR A 21 11.12 0.57 1.03
N GLU A 22 11.14 1.87 0.73
CA GLU A 22 11.73 2.87 1.61
C GLU A 22 10.69 3.42 2.57
N ARG A 23 11.13 3.78 3.76
CA ARG A 23 10.24 4.37 4.75
C ARG A 23 10.15 5.87 4.47
N GLU A 24 9.27 6.21 3.56
CA GLU A 24 9.05 7.61 3.15
C GLU A 24 7.61 7.77 2.70
N CYS A 25 7.14 9.01 2.73
CA CYS A 25 5.78 9.30 2.26
C CYS A 25 5.66 8.90 0.80
N TYR A 26 4.67 8.08 0.50
CA TYR A 26 4.45 7.55 -0.85
C TYR A 26 4.18 8.67 -1.86
N LEU A 27 3.62 9.78 -1.40
CA LEU A 27 3.26 10.90 -2.28
C LEU A 27 4.34 11.97 -2.38
N THR A 28 5.08 12.21 -1.30
CA THR A 28 6.01 13.35 -1.27
C THR A 28 7.47 12.98 -1.08
N GLY A 29 7.74 11.75 -0.64
CA GLY A 29 9.12 11.35 -0.33
C GLY A 29 9.62 11.83 1.03
N SER A 30 8.80 12.53 1.81
CA SER A 30 9.19 12.99 3.13
C SER A 30 9.50 11.81 4.05
N THR A 31 10.54 11.94 4.87
CA THR A 31 10.93 10.86 5.77
C THR A 31 10.49 11.10 7.21
N SER A 32 9.78 12.18 7.47
CA SER A 32 9.34 12.50 8.83
C SER A 32 7.82 12.65 8.86
N GLY A 33 7.26 12.49 10.06
CA GLY A 33 5.82 12.66 10.28
C GLY A 33 4.99 11.61 9.56
N LEU A 34 5.49 10.39 9.47
CA LEU A 34 4.84 9.35 8.66
C LEU A 34 3.81 8.57 9.45
N HIS A 35 2.67 8.32 8.80
CA HIS A 35 1.65 7.40 9.29
C HIS A 35 1.57 6.23 8.33
N ARG A 36 1.30 5.03 8.86
CA ARG A 36 1.02 3.87 8.00
C ARG A 36 -0.45 3.92 7.62
N HIS A 37 -0.70 4.06 6.32
CA HIS A 37 -2.06 4.10 5.79
C HIS A 37 -2.42 2.73 5.20
N HIS A 38 -3.43 2.09 5.76
CA HIS A 38 -3.95 0.84 5.23
C HIS A 38 -4.89 1.16 4.08
N ILE A 39 -4.54 0.70 2.88
CA ILE A 39 -5.24 1.12 1.66
C ILE A 39 -6.68 0.61 1.66
N PHE A 40 -6.89 -0.61 2.14
CA PHE A 40 -8.24 -1.16 2.30
C PHE A 40 -8.56 -1.17 3.78
N GLY A 41 -9.47 -0.27 4.18
CA GLY A 41 -9.75 -0.03 5.59
C GLY A 41 -10.94 -0.79 6.10
N GLY A 42 -11.45 -0.36 7.25
CA GLY A 42 -12.61 -0.98 7.86
C GLY A 42 -12.37 -2.44 8.18
N SER A 43 -13.30 -3.29 7.78
CA SER A 43 -13.19 -4.72 8.04
C SER A 43 -12.05 -5.38 7.28
N LEU A 44 -11.48 -4.69 6.29
CA LEU A 44 -10.38 -5.21 5.49
C LEU A 44 -9.02 -4.76 5.98
N ARG A 45 -8.95 -3.99 7.07
CA ARG A 45 -7.70 -3.44 7.55
C ARG A 45 -6.67 -4.50 7.89
N ALA A 46 -7.11 -5.57 8.55
CA ALA A 46 -6.21 -6.65 8.92
C ALA A 46 -5.65 -7.35 7.68
N ALA A 47 -6.48 -7.56 6.66
CA ALA A 47 -6.03 -8.14 5.41
C ALA A 47 -5.07 -7.19 4.69
N SER A 48 -5.37 -5.89 4.73
CA SER A 48 -4.50 -4.89 4.12
C SER A 48 -3.12 -4.92 4.75
N GLU A 49 -3.05 -5.03 6.06
CA GLU A 49 -1.78 -5.14 6.76
C GLU A 49 -1.05 -6.43 6.39
N LYS A 50 -1.76 -7.54 6.45
CA LYS A 50 -1.18 -8.86 6.21
C LYS A 50 -0.59 -9.00 4.82
N TRP A 51 -1.28 -8.45 3.82
CA TRP A 51 -0.90 -8.62 2.42
C TRP A 51 -0.04 -7.48 1.88
N GLY A 52 0.39 -6.57 2.76
CA GLY A 52 1.27 -5.47 2.35
C GLY A 52 0.56 -4.36 1.58
N CYS A 53 -0.75 -4.25 1.73
CA CYS A 53 -1.55 -3.24 1.03
C CYS A 53 -1.63 -1.98 1.88
N TRP A 54 -0.47 -1.38 2.12
CA TRP A 54 -0.36 -0.14 2.91
C TRP A 54 0.82 0.67 2.41
N VAL A 55 0.77 1.96 2.64
CA VAL A 55 1.88 2.86 2.34
C VAL A 55 2.07 3.81 3.50
N TYR A 56 3.26 4.41 3.58
CA TYR A 56 3.47 5.54 4.49
C TYR A 56 2.95 6.80 3.83
N LEU A 57 2.26 7.62 4.61
CA LEU A 57 1.85 8.95 4.17
C LEU A 57 2.23 9.94 5.26
N ARG A 58 2.75 11.11 4.86
CA ARG A 58 2.97 12.18 5.80
C ARG A 58 1.61 12.56 6.42
N ALA A 59 1.61 12.95 7.68
CA ALA A 59 0.37 13.11 8.45
C ALA A 59 -0.69 13.96 7.75
N ASP A 60 -0.27 15.05 7.07
CA ASP A 60 -1.21 15.92 6.38
C ASP A 60 -1.83 15.25 5.15
N TRP A 61 -1.13 14.31 4.53
CA TRP A 61 -1.69 13.55 3.40
C TRP A 61 -2.49 12.33 3.86
N HIS A 62 -2.48 12.04 5.15
CA HIS A 62 -3.24 10.94 5.72
C HIS A 62 -4.57 11.42 6.29
N ASN A 63 -4.57 11.96 7.51
CA ASN A 63 -5.82 12.38 8.16
C ASN A 63 -5.71 13.65 8.97
N CYS A 64 -4.58 14.37 8.89
CA CYS A 64 -4.37 15.57 9.69
C CYS A 64 -4.62 16.85 8.91
N SER A 65 -5.38 16.76 7.81
CA SER A 65 -5.76 17.92 7.01
C SER A 65 -7.05 17.58 6.27
N ASN A 66 -7.64 18.58 5.60
CA ASN A 66 -8.85 18.32 4.82
C ASN A 66 -8.55 17.88 3.39
N TYR A 67 -7.27 17.77 3.01
CA TYR A 67 -6.90 17.26 1.69
C TYR A 67 -6.28 15.86 1.75
N GLY A 68 -6.08 15.31 2.93
CA GLY A 68 -5.50 13.99 3.10
C GLY A 68 -6.40 12.88 2.56
N VAL A 69 -5.85 11.68 2.45
CA VAL A 69 -6.52 10.57 1.78
C VAL A 69 -7.86 10.22 2.43
N HIS A 70 -7.99 10.41 3.75
CA HIS A 70 -9.24 10.11 4.42
C HIS A 70 -10.37 11.08 4.05
N PHE A 71 -10.04 12.20 3.42
CA PHE A 71 -11.02 13.22 3.01
C PHE A 71 -10.97 13.48 1.51
N ASN A 72 -10.30 12.59 0.75
CA ASN A 72 -10.08 12.77 -0.68
C ASN A 72 -10.40 11.45 -1.41
N PRO A 73 -11.66 11.27 -1.85
CA PRO A 73 -12.05 10.01 -2.49
C PRO A 73 -11.25 9.67 -3.74
N GLU A 74 -10.85 10.69 -4.51
CA GLU A 74 -10.09 10.46 -5.73
C GLU A 74 -8.70 9.91 -5.41
N LEU A 75 -8.05 10.47 -4.39
CA LEU A 75 -6.75 9.99 -3.96
C LEU A 75 -6.86 8.58 -3.38
N SER A 76 -7.89 8.34 -2.59
CA SER A 76 -8.13 7.03 -2.03
C SER A 76 -8.31 5.98 -3.14
N LEU A 77 -9.09 6.32 -4.16
CA LEU A 77 -9.31 5.41 -5.28
C LEU A 77 -8.03 5.16 -6.06
N MET A 78 -7.23 6.20 -6.29
CA MET A 78 -5.96 6.05 -6.99
C MET A 78 -5.07 5.05 -6.27
N LEU A 79 -4.95 5.18 -4.95
CA LEU A 79 -4.12 4.26 -4.17
C LEU A 79 -4.66 2.84 -4.23
N LYS A 80 -5.98 2.68 -4.18
CA LYS A 80 -6.59 1.35 -4.28
C LYS A 80 -6.32 0.72 -5.63
N GLN A 81 -6.39 1.51 -6.69
CA GLN A 81 -6.13 1.00 -8.04
C GLN A 81 -4.67 0.62 -8.21
N GLU A 82 -3.75 1.46 -7.74
CA GLU A 82 -2.33 1.12 -7.82
C GLU A 82 -2.02 -0.12 -7.02
N CYS A 83 -2.61 -0.23 -5.84
CA CYS A 83 -2.39 -1.39 -4.99
C CYS A 83 -2.96 -2.66 -5.60
N GLN A 84 -4.16 -2.58 -6.17
CA GLN A 84 -4.74 -3.74 -6.82
C GLN A 84 -3.89 -4.22 -7.98
N LYS A 85 -3.41 -3.29 -8.82
CA LYS A 85 -2.55 -3.66 -9.95
C LYS A 85 -1.31 -4.38 -9.46
N ARG A 86 -0.65 -3.84 -8.45
CA ARG A 86 0.56 -4.46 -7.93
C ARG A 86 0.27 -5.81 -7.28
N PHE A 87 -0.82 -5.88 -6.52
CA PHE A 87 -1.21 -7.12 -5.88
C PHE A 87 -1.47 -8.21 -6.94
N GLU A 88 -2.16 -7.84 -8.02
CA GLU A 88 -2.48 -8.80 -9.06
C GLU A 88 -1.24 -9.26 -9.82
N ASP A 89 -0.24 -8.40 -9.97
CA ASP A 89 1.05 -8.81 -10.54
C ASP A 89 1.71 -9.89 -9.70
N LEU A 90 1.54 -9.83 -8.38
CA LEU A 90 2.18 -10.76 -7.46
C LEU A 90 1.36 -12.02 -7.23
N TYR A 91 0.04 -11.89 -7.12
CA TYR A 91 -0.82 -12.97 -6.63
C TYR A 91 -2.02 -13.28 -7.53
N GLY A 92 -2.28 -12.45 -8.52
CA GLY A 92 -3.38 -12.67 -9.46
C GLY A 92 -4.69 -12.01 -9.04
N HIS A 93 -5.56 -11.86 -10.04
CA HIS A 93 -6.86 -11.21 -9.85
C HIS A 93 -7.80 -12.01 -8.95
N GLU A 94 -7.83 -13.33 -9.14
CA GLU A 94 -8.71 -14.15 -8.32
C GLU A 94 -8.41 -14.03 -6.83
N LYS A 95 -7.12 -14.02 -6.51
CA LYS A 95 -6.72 -13.89 -5.10
C LYS A 95 -7.12 -12.53 -4.56
N PHE A 96 -6.98 -11.47 -5.37
CA PHE A 96 -7.40 -10.14 -4.94
C PHE A 96 -8.89 -10.12 -4.61
N MET A 97 -9.72 -10.68 -5.50
CA MET A 97 -11.16 -10.69 -5.30
C MET A 97 -11.57 -11.55 -4.12
N GLU A 98 -10.84 -12.65 -3.90
CA GLU A 98 -11.10 -13.52 -2.76
C GLU A 98 -10.91 -12.78 -1.44
N ILE A 99 -9.86 -11.96 -1.35
CA ILE A 99 -9.49 -11.29 -0.10
C ILE A 99 -10.20 -9.96 0.06
N PHE A 100 -10.21 -9.13 -0.98
CA PHE A 100 -10.70 -7.75 -0.89
C PHE A 100 -12.09 -7.55 -1.47
N ILE A 101 -12.62 -8.55 -2.18
CA ILE A 101 -14.03 -8.67 -2.53
C ILE A 101 -14.48 -7.72 -3.65
N LYS A 102 -13.95 -6.51 -3.72
CA LYS A 102 -14.39 -5.51 -4.69
C LYS A 102 -13.30 -5.21 -5.70
N ASN A 103 -13.68 -5.06 -6.96
CA ASN A 103 -12.77 -4.69 -8.04
C ASN A 103 -12.76 -3.18 -8.19
N TYR A 104 -11.57 -2.57 -8.12
CA TYR A 104 -11.39 -1.12 -8.23
C TYR A 104 -10.84 -0.70 -9.61
N LEU A 105 -10.53 -1.65 -10.46
CA LEU A 105 -9.97 -1.38 -11.78
C LEU A 105 -11.03 -1.27 -12.88
#